data_0cd1ebf0d679e4f4ed8bb12e9a67f545
#
_entry.id   0cd1ebf0d679e4f4ed8bb12e9a67f545
#
_cell.length_a   1.000
_cell.length_b   1.000
_cell.length_c   1.000
_cell.angle_alpha   90.00
_cell.angle_beta   90.00
_cell.angle_gamma   90.00
#
_symmetry.space_group_name_H-M   'P 1'
#
loop_
_entity.id
_entity.type
_entity.pdbx_description
1 polymer ?
#
loop_
_entity_poly.entity_id
_entity_poly.type
_entity_poly.pdbx_seq_one_letter_code
_entity_poly.pdbx_strand_id
1 'polypeptide(L)'
;VMATGTGKTFTAFQIIHRLHKSGAKKKILYLADRNILIDQTMAQDFKPFKKFMTKVTSVGEGEEKIDSSYEVYMALYHQLVGKEGKPDPFLEVQPNFFDLIIVDECHRGSAKDDSAWRKVLEYFSSATQIGMTATPKADEGANNLDYFGKPVYTYSLLQGIQDGFLAPYRV
;
A
#
# COMPACT_ATOMS: atom_id res chain seq x y z
N VAL A 1 5.53 -10.97 4.87
CA VAL A 1 6.61 -11.02 3.88
C VAL A 1 6.29 -12.06 2.82
N MET A 2 6.40 -11.72 1.54
CA MET A 2 6.15 -12.66 0.43
C MET A 2 7.16 -12.40 -0.69
N ALA A 3 7.80 -13.43 -1.22
CA ALA A 3 8.74 -13.31 -2.31
C ALA A 3 8.12 -12.66 -3.57
N THR A 4 8.95 -12.00 -4.38
CA THR A 4 8.48 -11.40 -5.65
C THR A 4 7.94 -12.50 -6.57
N GLY A 5 6.82 -12.23 -7.27
CA GLY A 5 6.19 -13.19 -8.17
C GLY A 5 5.29 -14.24 -7.51
N THR A 6 5.10 -14.20 -6.19
CA THR A 6 4.26 -15.17 -5.44
C THR A 6 2.85 -14.67 -5.17
N GLY A 7 2.38 -13.63 -5.85
CA GLY A 7 1.00 -13.13 -5.75
C GLY A 7 0.73 -12.17 -4.59
N LYS A 8 1.70 -11.34 -4.17
CA LYS A 8 1.50 -10.29 -3.15
C LYS A 8 0.28 -9.41 -3.43
N THR A 9 0.19 -8.86 -4.64
CA THR A 9 -0.91 -7.97 -5.06
C THR A 9 -2.25 -8.68 -4.99
N PHE A 10 -2.32 -9.93 -5.44
CA PHE A 10 -3.54 -10.75 -5.33
C PHE A 10 -3.91 -11.03 -3.86
N THR A 11 -2.93 -11.27 -3.00
CA THR A 11 -3.14 -11.44 -1.56
C THR A 11 -3.70 -10.15 -0.94
N ALA A 12 -3.14 -8.99 -1.30
CA ALA A 12 -3.68 -7.69 -0.87
C ALA A 12 -5.13 -7.51 -1.32
N PHE A 13 -5.43 -7.80 -2.59
CA PHE A 13 -6.79 -7.80 -3.11
C PHE A 13 -7.72 -8.69 -2.28
N GLN A 14 -7.34 -9.91 -1.99
CA GLN A 14 -8.15 -10.86 -1.21
C GLN A 14 -8.42 -10.35 0.21
N ILE A 15 -7.44 -9.75 0.86
CA ILE A 15 -7.60 -9.12 2.18
C ILE A 15 -8.63 -7.99 2.09
N ILE A 16 -8.45 -7.07 1.16
CA ILE A 16 -9.35 -5.93 0.94
C ILE A 16 -10.76 -6.42 0.63
N HIS A 17 -10.89 -7.33 -0.34
CA HIS A 17 -12.19 -7.85 -0.78
C HIS A 17 -12.97 -8.50 0.36
N ARG A 18 -12.33 -9.32 1.18
CA ARG A 18 -12.98 -10.01 2.30
C ARG A 18 -13.40 -9.04 3.40
N LEU A 19 -12.52 -8.11 3.77
CA LEU A 19 -12.81 -7.13 4.81
C LEU A 19 -13.89 -6.12 4.38
N HIS A 20 -13.86 -5.70 3.13
CA HIS A 20 -14.87 -4.83 2.54
C HIS A 20 -16.24 -5.54 2.44
N LYS A 21 -16.27 -6.75 1.88
CA LYS A 21 -17.50 -7.54 1.73
C LYS A 21 -18.15 -7.89 3.07
N SER A 22 -17.39 -8.11 4.12
CA SER A 22 -17.90 -8.34 5.47
C SER A 22 -18.40 -7.06 6.16
N GLY A 23 -18.15 -5.89 5.58
CA GLY A 23 -18.45 -4.59 6.20
C GLY A 23 -17.50 -4.20 7.34
N ALA A 24 -16.44 -5.01 7.60
CA ALA A 24 -15.48 -4.73 8.65
C ALA A 24 -14.58 -3.53 8.35
N LYS A 25 -14.31 -3.27 7.06
CA LYS A 25 -13.52 -2.14 6.57
C LYS A 25 -14.20 -1.56 5.34
N LYS A 26 -14.37 -0.24 5.30
CA LYS A 26 -15.07 0.47 4.22
C LYS A 26 -14.17 1.44 3.47
N LYS A 27 -13.40 2.25 4.18
CA LYS A 27 -12.47 3.22 3.60
C LYS A 27 -11.06 2.65 3.63
N ILE A 28 -10.56 2.27 2.47
CA ILE A 28 -9.33 1.48 2.33
C ILE A 28 -8.35 2.23 1.44
N LEU A 29 -7.11 2.42 1.92
CA LEU A 29 -6.02 3.02 1.17
C LEU A 29 -4.99 1.95 0.81
N TYR A 30 -4.67 1.84 -0.49
CA TYR A 30 -3.57 1.02 -1.00
C TYR A 30 -2.46 1.94 -1.51
N LEU A 31 -1.31 1.88 -0.85
CA LEU A 31 -0.13 2.66 -1.18
C LEU A 31 0.86 1.83 -1.97
N ALA A 32 1.29 2.33 -3.12
CA ALA A 32 2.30 1.70 -3.96
C ALA A 32 3.46 2.66 -4.26
N ASP A 33 4.58 2.08 -4.69
CA ASP A 33 5.79 2.81 -5.05
C ASP A 33 5.72 3.36 -6.50
N ARG A 34 5.08 2.63 -7.44
CA ARG A 34 5.13 2.93 -8.86
C ARG A 34 3.76 3.00 -9.53
N ASN A 35 3.58 4.00 -10.41
CA ASN A 35 2.36 4.19 -11.21
C ASN A 35 1.95 2.94 -12.01
N ILE A 36 2.92 2.29 -12.66
CA ILE A 36 2.66 1.10 -13.49
C ILE A 36 2.03 -0.03 -12.66
N LEU A 37 2.43 -0.16 -11.40
CA LEU A 37 1.87 -1.16 -10.50
C LEU A 37 0.42 -0.83 -10.14
N ILE A 38 0.10 0.44 -9.91
CA ILE A 38 -1.28 0.87 -9.62
C ILE A 38 -2.19 0.58 -10.81
N ASP A 39 -1.82 1.02 -12.01
CA ASP A 39 -2.66 0.88 -13.21
C ASP A 39 -2.92 -0.59 -13.57
N GLN A 40 -1.90 -1.44 -13.48
CA GLN A 40 -2.03 -2.88 -13.68
C GLN A 40 -2.90 -3.53 -12.60
N THR A 41 -2.67 -3.19 -11.34
CA THR A 41 -3.43 -3.69 -10.19
C THR A 41 -4.90 -3.34 -10.31
N MET A 42 -5.23 -2.09 -10.65
CA MET A 42 -6.61 -1.64 -10.86
C MET A 42 -7.30 -2.35 -12.02
N ALA A 43 -6.58 -2.59 -13.12
CA ALA A 43 -7.13 -3.20 -14.33
C ALA A 43 -7.33 -4.73 -14.19
N GLN A 44 -6.52 -5.39 -13.38
CA GLN A 44 -6.50 -6.84 -13.23
C GLN A 44 -7.14 -7.28 -11.91
N ASP A 45 -6.38 -7.30 -10.83
CA ASP A 45 -6.79 -7.89 -9.56
C ASP A 45 -7.95 -7.12 -8.90
N PHE A 46 -7.93 -5.79 -9.00
CA PHE A 46 -8.94 -4.92 -8.37
C PHE A 46 -10.13 -4.57 -9.27
N LYS A 47 -10.25 -5.17 -10.45
CA LYS A 47 -11.40 -4.97 -11.34
C LYS A 47 -12.77 -5.09 -10.66
N PRO A 48 -13.00 -6.01 -9.70
CA PRO A 48 -14.26 -6.08 -8.97
C PRO A 48 -14.63 -4.80 -8.20
N PHE A 49 -13.64 -3.98 -7.83
CA PHE A 49 -13.85 -2.71 -7.13
C PHE A 49 -14.06 -1.51 -8.04
N LYS A 50 -14.06 -1.67 -9.36
CA LYS A 50 -14.07 -0.56 -10.33
C LYS A 50 -15.10 0.56 -10.03
N LYS A 51 -16.25 0.20 -9.47
CA LYS A 51 -17.31 1.18 -9.13
C LYS A 51 -17.07 1.93 -7.81
N PHE A 52 -16.23 1.40 -6.94
CA PHE A 52 -15.97 1.91 -5.59
C PHE A 52 -14.55 2.38 -5.41
N MET A 53 -13.73 2.29 -6.46
CA MET A 53 -12.30 2.53 -6.42
C MET A 53 -11.92 3.76 -7.22
N THR A 54 -11.01 4.55 -6.68
CA THR A 54 -10.40 5.69 -7.35
C THR A 54 -8.88 5.66 -7.21
N LYS A 55 -8.21 6.31 -8.16
CA LYS A 55 -6.78 6.62 -8.07
C LYS A 55 -6.63 8.05 -7.58
N VAL A 56 -5.90 8.24 -6.50
CA VAL A 56 -5.52 9.57 -6.06
C VAL A 56 -4.50 10.12 -7.05
N THR A 57 -4.85 11.21 -7.71
CA THR A 57 -3.97 11.88 -8.68
C THR A 57 -3.56 13.24 -8.14
N SER A 58 -2.38 13.71 -8.52
CA SER A 58 -2.00 15.11 -8.29
C SER A 58 -2.84 15.98 -9.23
N VAL A 59 -3.92 16.53 -8.76
CA VAL A 59 -4.78 17.42 -9.54
C VAL A 59 -4.30 18.87 -9.38
N GLY A 60 -4.68 19.73 -10.32
CA GLY A 60 -4.32 21.15 -10.35
C GLY A 60 -4.83 21.93 -9.14
N GLU A 61 -4.38 23.16 -9.01
CA GLU A 61 -4.77 24.04 -7.90
C GLU A 61 -6.30 24.20 -7.86
N GLY A 62 -6.91 23.82 -6.70
CA GLY A 62 -8.33 24.05 -6.40
C GLY A 62 -9.26 22.84 -6.51
N GLU A 63 -8.77 21.65 -6.86
CA GLU A 63 -9.59 20.43 -6.85
C GLU A 63 -9.23 19.53 -5.67
N GLU A 64 -10.25 18.96 -5.01
CA GLU A 64 -10.03 17.97 -3.95
C GLU A 64 -9.31 16.75 -4.54
N LYS A 65 -8.20 16.36 -3.93
CA LYS A 65 -7.39 15.21 -4.36
C LYS A 65 -7.95 13.88 -3.88
N ILE A 66 -8.71 13.91 -2.78
CA ILE A 66 -9.32 12.74 -2.16
C ILE A 66 -10.84 12.91 -2.18
N ASP A 67 -11.48 12.39 -3.24
CA ASP A 67 -12.94 12.35 -3.33
C ASP A 67 -13.51 11.33 -2.33
N SER A 68 -14.23 11.83 -1.32
CA SER A 68 -14.78 11.03 -0.23
C SER A 68 -15.90 10.07 -0.63
N SER A 69 -16.40 10.12 -1.86
CA SER A 69 -17.46 9.23 -2.36
C SER A 69 -17.00 7.80 -2.58
N TYR A 70 -15.71 7.59 -2.81
CA TYR A 70 -15.14 6.26 -3.04
C TYR A 70 -14.84 5.51 -1.73
N GLU A 71 -14.62 4.20 -1.86
CA GLU A 71 -14.35 3.29 -0.74
C GLU A 71 -12.92 2.73 -0.77
N VAL A 72 -12.36 2.49 -1.97
CA VAL A 72 -11.00 2.00 -2.17
C VAL A 72 -10.17 3.03 -2.91
N TYR A 73 -9.06 3.43 -2.32
CA TYR A 73 -8.17 4.46 -2.84
C TYR A 73 -6.82 3.86 -3.18
N MET A 74 -6.37 4.09 -4.41
CA MET A 74 -5.04 3.73 -4.89
C MET A 74 -4.19 4.98 -4.98
N ALA A 75 -3.06 5.02 -4.29
CA ALA A 75 -2.18 6.18 -4.28
C ALA A 75 -0.70 5.80 -4.33
N LEU A 76 0.10 6.70 -4.87
CA LEU A 76 1.54 6.67 -4.69
C LEU A 76 1.92 7.49 -3.45
N TYR A 77 2.97 7.09 -2.76
CA TYR A 77 3.45 7.80 -1.57
C TYR A 77 3.60 9.30 -1.82
N HIS A 78 4.29 9.67 -2.91
CA HIS A 78 4.56 11.05 -3.26
C HIS A 78 3.33 11.87 -3.72
N GLN A 79 2.19 11.22 -3.98
CA GLN A 79 0.95 11.90 -4.31
C GLN A 79 0.19 12.38 -3.06
N LEU A 80 0.42 11.71 -1.94
CA LEU A 80 -0.19 12.06 -0.66
C LEU A 80 0.64 13.06 0.14
N VAL A 81 1.93 13.18 -0.15
CA VAL A 81 2.82 14.14 0.50
C VAL A 81 3.07 15.33 -0.41
N GLY A 82 2.89 16.54 0.12
CA GLY A 82 3.05 17.80 -0.61
C GLY A 82 4.50 18.04 -1.02
N LYS A 83 4.66 18.86 -2.05
CA LYS A 83 5.97 19.43 -2.39
C LYS A 83 6.35 20.49 -1.37
N GLU A 84 7.64 20.76 -1.26
CA GLU A 84 8.18 21.79 -0.35
C GLU A 84 7.39 23.11 -0.45
N GLY A 85 6.88 23.59 0.68
CA GLY A 85 6.06 24.80 0.75
C GLY A 85 4.56 24.62 0.42
N LYS A 86 4.09 23.41 0.10
CA LYS A 86 2.66 23.11 -0.11
C LYS A 86 2.14 22.16 0.97
N PRO A 87 0.85 22.28 1.37
CA PRO A 87 0.27 21.36 2.34
C PRO A 87 0.25 19.93 1.80
N ASP A 88 0.36 18.97 2.71
CA ASP A 88 0.28 17.56 2.38
C ASP A 88 -1.15 17.18 1.99
N PRO A 89 -1.38 16.57 0.81
CA PRO A 89 -2.73 16.20 0.35
C PRO A 89 -3.49 15.27 1.29
N PHE A 90 -2.81 14.46 2.08
CA PHE A 90 -3.49 13.59 3.03
C PHE A 90 -4.22 14.36 4.15
N LEU A 91 -3.87 15.63 4.39
CA LEU A 91 -4.53 16.50 5.36
C LEU A 91 -5.92 16.99 4.91
N GLU A 92 -6.32 16.72 3.67
CA GLU A 92 -7.65 17.07 3.14
C GLU A 92 -8.78 16.24 3.78
N VAL A 93 -8.46 15.09 4.37
CA VAL A 93 -9.40 14.23 5.08
C VAL A 93 -9.04 14.06 6.54
N GLN A 94 -10.01 13.69 7.37
CA GLN A 94 -9.82 13.53 8.80
C GLN A 94 -8.89 12.34 9.14
N PRO A 95 -8.16 12.36 10.27
CA PRO A 95 -7.24 11.29 10.67
C PRO A 95 -7.89 9.89 10.77
N ASN A 96 -9.18 9.82 10.96
CA ASN A 96 -9.96 8.57 11.06
C ASN A 96 -10.68 8.21 9.75
N PHE A 97 -10.34 8.84 8.63
CA PHE A 97 -11.00 8.62 7.35
C PHE A 97 -10.79 7.21 6.81
N PHE A 98 -9.61 6.65 6.94
CA PHE A 98 -9.30 5.29 6.48
C PHE A 98 -9.44 4.28 7.63
N ASP A 99 -10.04 3.12 7.32
CA ASP A 99 -10.17 1.98 8.22
C ASP A 99 -9.01 0.99 8.07
N LEU A 100 -8.45 0.90 6.85
CA LEU A 100 -7.37 -0.01 6.48
C LEU A 100 -6.40 0.70 5.55
N ILE A 101 -5.11 0.55 5.80
CA ILE A 101 -4.05 1.00 4.90
C ILE A 101 -3.14 -0.18 4.59
N ILE A 102 -2.94 -0.46 3.31
CA ILE A 102 -1.96 -1.46 2.85
C ILE A 102 -0.83 -0.72 2.15
N VAL A 103 0.39 -0.98 2.60
CA VAL A 103 1.62 -0.41 2.03
C VAL A 103 2.35 -1.50 1.26
N ASP A 104 2.29 -1.43 -0.07
CA ASP A 104 3.00 -2.38 -0.93
C ASP A 104 4.45 -1.96 -1.13
N GLU A 105 5.34 -2.95 -1.18
CA GLU A 105 6.79 -2.78 -1.29
C GLU A 105 7.37 -1.82 -0.23
N CYS A 106 6.90 -1.93 1.00
CA CYS A 106 7.24 -1.03 2.11
C CYS A 106 8.74 -0.99 2.47
N HIS A 107 9.57 -1.82 1.82
CA HIS A 107 11.04 -1.83 1.94
C HIS A 107 11.72 -0.89 0.94
N ARG A 108 10.99 -0.40 -0.08
CA ARG A 108 11.53 0.45 -1.13
C ARG A 108 11.40 1.92 -0.76
N GLY A 109 12.40 2.66 -1.13
CA GLY A 109 12.46 4.11 -0.99
C GLY A 109 13.82 4.60 -0.53
N SER A 110 14.10 5.86 -0.80
CA SER A 110 15.16 6.61 -0.14
C SER A 110 14.73 6.95 1.29
N ALA A 111 15.63 7.41 2.13
CA ALA A 111 15.28 7.94 3.47
C ALA A 111 14.19 9.03 3.41
N LYS A 112 14.08 9.75 2.29
CA LYS A 112 13.00 10.71 2.01
C LYS A 112 11.65 10.03 1.79
N ASP A 113 11.62 8.94 1.03
CA ASP A 113 10.38 8.20 0.73
C ASP A 113 9.88 7.45 1.98
N ASP A 114 10.81 6.90 2.76
CA ASP A 114 10.48 6.27 4.06
C ASP A 114 9.87 7.30 5.03
N SER A 115 10.31 8.55 5.02
CA SER A 115 9.70 9.61 5.80
C SER A 115 8.31 10.01 5.28
N ALA A 116 8.08 9.90 3.98
CA ALA A 116 6.83 10.31 3.35
C ALA A 116 5.66 9.36 3.70
N TRP A 117 5.84 8.04 3.48
CA TRP A 117 4.78 7.10 3.81
C TRP A 117 4.54 6.99 5.34
N ARG A 118 5.60 7.16 6.15
CA ARG A 118 5.47 7.20 7.62
C ARG A 118 4.58 8.32 8.09
N LYS A 119 4.75 9.55 7.56
CA LYS A 119 3.86 10.69 7.87
C LYS A 119 2.39 10.36 7.61
N VAL A 120 2.10 9.73 6.46
CA VAL A 120 0.74 9.31 6.11
C VAL A 120 0.21 8.29 7.11
N LEU A 121 1.01 7.28 7.48
CA LEU A 121 0.59 6.25 8.44
C LEU A 121 0.43 6.80 9.86
N GLU A 122 1.31 7.69 10.28
CA GLU A 122 1.21 8.35 11.60
C GLU A 122 -0.04 9.22 11.70
N TYR A 123 -0.38 9.94 10.63
CA TYR A 123 -1.61 10.73 10.58
C TYR A 123 -2.86 9.85 10.68
N PHE A 124 -2.90 8.75 9.94
CA PHE A 124 -4.01 7.77 9.97
C PHE A 124 -3.77 6.65 10.98
N SER A 125 -3.24 6.97 12.15
CA SER A 125 -2.86 5.97 13.18
C SER A 125 -4.03 5.14 13.72
N SER A 126 -5.27 5.59 13.54
CA SER A 126 -6.49 4.82 13.88
C SER A 126 -6.78 3.69 12.89
N ALA A 127 -6.23 3.73 11.68
CA ALA A 127 -6.40 2.70 10.68
C ALA A 127 -5.63 1.42 11.03
N THR A 128 -6.17 0.26 10.67
CA THR A 128 -5.38 -0.97 10.63
C THR A 128 -4.35 -0.86 9.51
N GLN A 129 -3.08 -1.11 9.79
CA GLN A 129 -2.00 -0.90 8.84
C GLN A 129 -1.26 -2.21 8.55
N ILE A 130 -1.07 -2.52 7.27
CA ILE A 130 -0.41 -3.73 6.80
C ILE A 130 0.73 -3.36 5.85
N GLY A 131 1.98 -3.71 6.20
CA GLY A 131 3.12 -3.61 5.31
C GLY A 131 3.33 -4.91 4.52
N MET A 132 3.53 -4.82 3.22
CA MET A 132 3.84 -5.94 2.34
C MET A 132 5.20 -5.73 1.70
N THR A 133 6.05 -6.75 1.74
CA THR A 133 7.40 -6.69 1.17
C THR A 133 7.91 -8.07 0.78
N ALA A 134 8.78 -8.12 -0.22
CA ALA A 134 9.54 -9.32 -0.56
C ALA A 134 10.82 -9.45 0.29
N THR A 135 11.41 -8.32 0.66
CA THR A 135 12.70 -8.24 1.35
C THR A 135 12.57 -7.29 2.54
N PRO A 136 12.28 -7.81 3.75
CA PRO A 136 12.30 -6.97 4.94
C PRO A 136 13.73 -6.45 5.15
N LYS A 137 13.88 -5.13 5.25
CA LYS A 137 15.16 -4.51 5.62
C LYS A 137 15.31 -4.55 7.14
N ALA A 138 16.50 -5.00 7.57
CA ALA A 138 16.92 -4.98 8.97
C ALA A 138 18.04 -3.97 9.22
N ASP A 139 18.39 -3.13 8.22
CA ASP A 139 19.52 -2.22 8.30
C ASP A 139 19.23 -0.99 9.17
N GLU A 140 20.25 -0.48 9.84
CA GLU A 140 20.18 0.71 10.71
C GLU A 140 19.64 1.92 9.93
N GLY A 141 18.53 2.49 10.38
CA GLY A 141 17.97 3.76 9.92
C GLY A 141 16.72 3.70 9.01
N ALA A 142 16.37 2.53 8.45
CA ALA A 142 15.14 2.36 7.63
C ALA A 142 14.50 0.99 7.87
N ASN A 143 14.31 0.64 9.15
CA ASN A 143 13.84 -0.69 9.53
C ASN A 143 12.31 -0.75 9.49
N ASN A 144 11.76 -1.41 8.46
CA ASN A 144 10.31 -1.64 8.37
C ASN A 144 9.80 -2.53 9.50
N LEU A 145 10.67 -3.36 10.08
CA LEU A 145 10.35 -4.19 11.22
C LEU A 145 10.12 -3.36 12.48
N ASP A 146 10.75 -2.19 12.59
CA ASP A 146 10.54 -1.27 13.73
C ASP A 146 9.15 -0.65 13.71
N TYR A 147 8.60 -0.41 12.50
CA TYR A 147 7.26 0.16 12.35
C TYR A 147 6.16 -0.91 12.39
N PHE A 148 6.26 -1.94 11.55
CA PHE A 148 5.22 -2.96 11.38
C PHE A 148 5.37 -4.14 12.35
N GLY A 149 6.49 -4.24 13.07
CA GLY A 149 6.80 -5.37 13.93
C GLY A 149 7.23 -6.63 13.17
N LYS A 150 7.22 -7.76 13.87
CA LYS A 150 7.57 -9.06 13.28
C LYS A 150 6.55 -9.47 12.20
N PRO A 151 7.01 -10.11 11.10
CA PRO A 151 6.11 -10.59 10.06
C PRO A 151 5.04 -11.53 10.61
N VAL A 152 3.77 -11.19 10.33
CA VAL A 152 2.62 -12.05 10.67
C VAL A 152 2.56 -13.29 9.78
N TYR A 153 3.05 -13.16 8.55
CA TYR A 153 3.11 -14.22 7.56
C TYR A 153 4.38 -14.11 6.71
N THR A 154 5.02 -15.22 6.47
CA THR A 154 6.20 -15.29 5.59
C THR A 154 6.02 -16.41 4.56
N TYR A 155 6.14 -16.06 3.27
CA TYR A 155 6.19 -16.98 2.15
C TYR A 155 7.51 -16.76 1.41
N SER A 156 8.46 -17.63 1.67
CA SER A 156 9.84 -17.48 1.22
C SER A 156 10.01 -17.81 -0.28
N LEU A 157 11.14 -17.38 -0.85
CA LEU A 157 11.55 -17.76 -2.20
C LEU A 157 11.61 -19.28 -2.36
N LEU A 158 12.19 -19.97 -1.36
CA LEU A 158 12.30 -21.43 -1.36
C LEU A 158 10.93 -22.10 -1.39
N GLN A 159 9.98 -21.64 -0.56
CA GLN A 159 8.62 -22.15 -0.59
C GLN A 159 7.96 -21.92 -1.94
N GLY A 160 8.13 -20.72 -2.54
CA GLY A 160 7.58 -20.43 -3.87
C GLY A 160 8.13 -21.33 -4.98
N ILE A 161 9.39 -21.76 -4.88
CA ILE A 161 10.00 -22.73 -5.79
C ILE A 161 9.45 -24.14 -5.53
N GLN A 162 9.38 -24.57 -4.27
CA GLN A 162 8.85 -25.88 -3.88
C GLN A 162 7.39 -26.07 -4.29
N ASP A 163 6.59 -25.04 -4.17
CA ASP A 163 5.17 -25.04 -4.55
C ASP A 163 4.93 -24.84 -6.05
N GLY A 164 6.01 -24.64 -6.84
CA GLY A 164 5.94 -24.50 -8.30
C GLY A 164 5.50 -23.12 -8.81
N PHE A 165 5.40 -22.12 -7.94
CA PHE A 165 5.10 -20.74 -8.36
C PHE A 165 6.31 -20.00 -8.93
N LEU A 166 7.50 -20.38 -8.54
CA LEU A 166 8.75 -19.77 -8.98
C LEU A 166 9.68 -20.80 -9.62
N ALA A 167 10.39 -20.38 -10.66
CA ALA A 167 11.40 -21.21 -11.29
C ALA A 167 12.61 -21.42 -10.35
N PRO A 168 13.20 -22.62 -10.31
CA PRO A 168 14.45 -22.85 -9.59
C PRO A 168 15.56 -22.00 -10.22
N TYR A 169 16.39 -21.39 -9.39
CA TYR A 169 17.57 -20.67 -9.85
C TYR A 169 18.84 -21.46 -9.52
N ARG A 170 19.87 -21.28 -10.35
CA ARG A 170 21.23 -21.76 -10.08
C ARG A 170 22.10 -20.55 -9.83
N VAL A 171 22.89 -20.62 -8.79
CA VAL A 171 23.99 -19.69 -8.50
C VAL A 171 25.24 -20.18 -9.20
#